data_c800180ed1241eb62a91d8a33c4393ed
#
_entry.id   c800180ed1241eb62a91d8a33c4393ed
#
_cell.length_a   1.000
_cell.length_b   1.000
_cell.length_c   1.000
_cell.angle_alpha   90.00
_cell.angle_beta   90.00
_cell.angle_gamma   90.00
#
_symmetry.space_group_name_H-M   'P 1'
#
loop_
_entity.id
_entity.type
_entity.pdbx_description
1 polymer ?
#
loop_
_entity_poly.entity_id
_entity_poly.type
_entity_poly.pdbx_seq_one_letter_code
_entity_poly.pdbx_strand_id
1 'polypeptide(L)'
;YVFRRLDERAKVFIEYGPAEKAWVPVNAPNYLMINCFWVSGKYKGCGHGKALLQSAVEDAKAQGRDGLVTVVGTSKFHFMGDAKWLLRQGFETIEKLPYGFSLLALKINPAAPDPSFNGTVSSGECEEKEGVVVYYTHRCPFAEFHVRNSLVSVTENKGIPLKIVRLETMAQAQNAPTPATIFSLFYKGKFVTTDLSACMEQRFDKALGL
;
A
#
# COMPACT_ATOMS: atom_id res chain seq x y z
N TYR A 1 2.16 -12.08 -11.84
CA TYR A 1 2.99 -11.40 -10.85
C TYR A 1 4.43 -11.86 -10.95
N VAL A 2 5.36 -10.93 -10.78
CA VAL A 2 6.80 -11.16 -10.76
C VAL A 2 7.31 -10.79 -9.37
N PHE A 3 8.13 -11.66 -8.79
CA PHE A 3 8.88 -11.42 -7.57
C PHE A 3 10.37 -11.63 -7.85
N ARG A 4 11.15 -10.56 -7.78
CA ARG A 4 12.60 -10.60 -7.97
C ARG A 4 13.29 -10.22 -6.66
N ARG A 5 14.27 -10.99 -6.26
CA ARG A 5 15.05 -10.75 -5.05
C ARG A 5 16.54 -10.92 -5.29
N LEU A 6 17.34 -10.34 -4.42
CA LEU A 6 18.75 -10.70 -4.29
C LEU A 6 18.85 -12.13 -3.77
N ASP A 7 19.73 -12.94 -4.36
CA ASP A 7 19.92 -14.34 -3.93
C ASP A 7 20.77 -14.43 -2.66
N GLU A 8 20.27 -13.78 -1.61
CA GLU A 8 20.82 -13.79 -0.26
C GLU A 8 19.68 -13.78 0.78
N ARG A 9 20.00 -14.14 2.02
CA ARG A 9 19.07 -14.00 3.15
C ARG A 9 18.93 -12.51 3.54
N ALA A 10 18.24 -11.74 2.70
CA ALA A 10 18.07 -10.32 2.84
C ALA A 10 16.67 -9.86 2.38
N LYS A 11 16.21 -8.72 2.95
CA LYS A 11 15.01 -8.04 2.46
C LYS A 11 15.43 -7.06 1.34
N VAL A 12 15.76 -7.61 0.17
CA VAL A 12 16.11 -6.88 -1.05
C VAL A 12 15.33 -7.50 -2.18
N PHE A 13 14.20 -6.91 -2.52
CA PHE A 13 13.28 -7.45 -3.52
C PHE A 13 12.33 -6.40 -4.09
N ILE A 14 11.74 -6.74 -5.22
CA ILE A 14 10.62 -6.03 -5.85
C ILE A 14 9.54 -7.03 -6.25
N GLU A 15 8.28 -6.68 -6.04
CA GLU A 15 7.10 -7.41 -6.49
C GLU A 15 6.25 -6.49 -7.36
N TYR A 16 5.88 -6.95 -8.55
CA TYR A 16 5.02 -6.22 -9.47
C TYR A 16 4.18 -7.14 -10.34
N GLY A 17 3.18 -6.57 -10.97
CA GLY A 17 2.29 -7.29 -11.89
C GLY A 17 1.33 -6.34 -12.60
N PRO A 18 0.46 -6.84 -13.48
CA PRO A 18 -0.51 -6.01 -14.18
C PRO A 18 -1.34 -5.18 -13.19
N ALA A 19 -1.41 -3.87 -13.40
CA ALA A 19 -2.14 -2.97 -12.51
C ALA A 19 -3.64 -3.29 -12.46
N GLU A 20 -4.18 -3.78 -13.55
CA GLU A 20 -5.58 -4.20 -13.66
C GLU A 20 -5.94 -5.37 -12.72
N LYS A 21 -4.91 -6.12 -12.27
CA LYS A 21 -5.04 -7.24 -11.33
C LYS A 21 -4.51 -6.90 -9.93
N ALA A 22 -4.15 -5.66 -9.69
CA ALA A 22 -3.67 -5.23 -8.40
C ALA A 22 -4.80 -5.18 -7.35
N TRP A 23 -4.48 -5.50 -6.13
CA TRP A 23 -5.39 -5.47 -4.99
C TRP A 23 -5.38 -4.10 -4.30
N VAL A 24 -5.50 -3.05 -5.10
CA VAL A 24 -5.53 -1.65 -4.65
C VAL A 24 -6.55 -0.88 -5.49
N PRO A 25 -7.21 0.14 -4.95
CA PRO A 25 -8.20 0.96 -5.65
C PRO A 25 -7.53 1.99 -6.59
N VAL A 26 -6.92 1.49 -7.65
CA VAL A 26 -6.23 2.28 -8.69
C VAL A 26 -6.70 1.86 -10.06
N ASN A 27 -7.02 2.81 -10.90
CA ASN A 27 -7.28 2.64 -12.32
C ASN A 27 -6.00 3.01 -13.11
N ALA A 28 -5.30 1.99 -13.62
CA ALA A 28 -4.05 2.15 -14.35
C ALA A 28 -3.96 1.12 -15.49
N PRO A 29 -4.83 1.25 -16.51
CA PRO A 29 -4.86 0.31 -17.64
C PRO A 29 -3.50 0.32 -18.33
N ASN A 30 -3.02 -0.88 -18.68
CA ASN A 30 -1.75 -1.11 -19.37
C ASN A 30 -0.48 -0.68 -18.60
N TYR A 31 -0.56 -0.50 -17.26
CA TYR A 31 0.63 -0.32 -16.40
C TYR A 31 1.00 -1.60 -15.66
N LEU A 32 2.24 -1.67 -15.17
CA LEU A 32 2.60 -2.61 -14.11
C LEU A 32 2.55 -1.90 -12.75
N MET A 33 1.83 -2.49 -11.79
CA MET A 33 1.79 -2.02 -10.40
C MET A 33 2.96 -2.61 -9.62
N ILE A 34 3.79 -1.76 -9.03
CA ILE A 34 4.75 -2.17 -8.00
C ILE A 34 3.98 -2.31 -6.69
N ASN A 35 3.83 -3.54 -6.22
CA ASN A 35 3.09 -3.85 -5.00
C ASN A 35 3.96 -3.77 -3.75
N CYS A 36 5.20 -4.25 -3.85
CA CYS A 36 6.15 -4.21 -2.75
C CYS A 36 7.57 -4.00 -3.28
N PHE A 37 8.31 -3.10 -2.63
CA PHE A 37 9.68 -2.80 -2.99
C PHE A 37 10.48 -2.49 -1.75
N TRP A 38 11.51 -3.29 -1.47
CA TRP A 38 12.29 -3.16 -0.26
C TRP A 38 13.78 -3.38 -0.49
N VAL A 39 14.58 -2.48 0.05
CA VAL A 39 16.05 -2.64 0.16
C VAL A 39 16.43 -2.28 1.59
N SER A 40 16.88 -3.25 2.38
CA SER A 40 17.13 -3.07 3.81
C SER A 40 18.61 -3.09 4.20
N GLY A 41 18.89 -2.45 5.34
CA GLY A 41 20.15 -2.57 6.06
C GLY A 41 21.38 -2.22 5.23
N LYS A 42 22.41 -3.07 5.31
CA LYS A 42 23.71 -2.93 4.63
C LYS A 42 23.65 -2.89 3.11
N TYR A 43 22.54 -3.31 2.52
CA TYR A 43 22.34 -3.33 1.06
C TYR A 43 21.88 -1.98 0.48
N LYS A 44 21.56 -1.00 1.34
CA LYS A 44 21.24 0.36 0.88
C LYS A 44 22.48 1.03 0.31
N GLY A 45 22.32 1.76 -0.79
CA GLY A 45 23.42 2.44 -1.47
C GLY A 45 24.28 1.56 -2.40
N CYS A 46 24.07 0.23 -2.40
CA CYS A 46 24.83 -0.73 -3.21
C CYS A 46 24.31 -0.93 -4.66
N GLY A 47 23.37 -0.09 -5.12
CA GLY A 47 22.83 -0.20 -6.48
C GLY A 47 21.66 -1.20 -6.65
N HIS A 48 21.41 -2.09 -5.70
CA HIS A 48 20.39 -3.14 -5.80
C HIS A 48 18.98 -2.59 -6.10
N GLY A 49 18.60 -1.46 -5.49
CA GLY A 49 17.30 -0.84 -5.77
C GLY A 49 17.16 -0.40 -7.23
N LYS A 50 18.21 0.20 -7.80
CA LYS A 50 18.19 0.59 -9.21
C LYS A 50 18.11 -0.64 -10.13
N ALA A 51 18.86 -1.70 -9.85
CA ALA A 51 18.86 -2.92 -10.64
C ALA A 51 17.47 -3.60 -10.62
N LEU A 52 16.84 -3.69 -9.44
CA LEU A 52 15.48 -4.24 -9.31
C LEU A 52 14.45 -3.40 -10.06
N LEU A 53 14.51 -2.08 -9.93
CA LEU A 53 13.59 -1.19 -10.65
C LEU A 53 13.82 -1.26 -12.16
N GLN A 54 15.06 -1.28 -12.61
CA GLN A 54 15.41 -1.42 -14.03
C GLN A 54 14.84 -2.71 -14.62
N SER A 55 14.90 -3.83 -13.89
CA SER A 55 14.30 -5.08 -14.34
C SER A 55 12.78 -4.99 -14.51
N ALA A 56 12.08 -4.22 -13.65
CA ALA A 56 10.66 -3.99 -13.81
C ALA A 56 10.34 -3.09 -15.02
N VAL A 57 11.19 -2.10 -15.31
CA VAL A 57 11.08 -1.24 -16.51
C VAL A 57 11.28 -2.08 -17.78
N GLU A 58 12.27 -2.97 -17.80
CA GLU A 58 12.55 -3.86 -18.92
C GLU A 58 11.40 -4.83 -19.18
N ASP A 59 10.85 -5.43 -18.14
CA ASP A 59 9.67 -6.29 -18.23
C ASP A 59 8.44 -5.52 -18.74
N ALA A 60 8.25 -4.27 -18.30
CA ALA A 60 7.18 -3.42 -18.78
C ALA A 60 7.32 -3.14 -20.29
N LYS A 61 8.52 -2.79 -20.74
CA LYS A 61 8.83 -2.59 -22.17
C LYS A 61 8.61 -3.87 -22.98
N ALA A 62 9.10 -5.00 -22.51
CA ALA A 62 8.97 -6.30 -23.18
C ALA A 62 7.50 -6.73 -23.31
N GLN A 63 6.63 -6.33 -22.37
CA GLN A 63 5.20 -6.61 -22.39
C GLN A 63 4.37 -5.52 -23.10
N GLY A 64 4.97 -4.50 -23.69
CA GLY A 64 4.26 -3.37 -24.31
C GLY A 64 3.43 -2.55 -23.32
N ARG A 65 3.85 -2.47 -22.06
CA ARG A 65 3.19 -1.68 -21.02
C ARG A 65 3.55 -0.20 -21.14
N ASP A 66 2.63 0.66 -20.75
CA ASP A 66 2.80 2.11 -20.80
C ASP A 66 3.72 2.65 -19.70
N GLY A 67 3.96 1.88 -18.65
CA GLY A 67 4.84 2.27 -17.57
C GLY A 67 4.67 1.47 -16.29
N LEU A 68 5.22 2.02 -15.21
CA LEU A 68 5.10 1.51 -13.85
C LEU A 68 4.27 2.48 -13.02
N VAL A 69 3.46 1.94 -12.10
CA VAL A 69 2.66 2.73 -11.15
C VAL A 69 2.82 2.16 -9.75
N THR A 70 2.75 3.01 -8.73
CA THR A 70 2.78 2.58 -7.32
C THR A 70 2.09 3.58 -6.42
N VAL A 71 1.58 3.11 -5.29
CA VAL A 71 1.05 3.95 -4.22
C VAL A 71 2.10 4.15 -3.14
N VAL A 72 2.27 5.38 -2.70
CA VAL A 72 3.20 5.75 -1.62
C VAL A 72 2.52 6.63 -0.58
N GLY A 73 3.08 6.68 0.62
CA GLY A 73 2.68 7.65 1.62
C GLY A 73 3.40 8.98 1.45
N THR A 74 2.73 10.09 1.72
CA THR A 74 3.36 11.42 1.81
C THR A 74 4.12 11.59 3.12
N SER A 75 3.78 10.80 4.13
CA SER A 75 4.52 10.55 5.35
C SER A 75 5.00 9.10 5.40
N LYS A 76 5.70 8.71 6.47
CA LYS A 76 6.19 7.33 6.62
C LYS A 76 5.04 6.40 6.98
N PHE A 77 4.37 5.86 5.96
CA PHE A 77 3.40 4.80 6.12
C PHE A 77 4.05 3.41 6.02
N HIS A 78 3.55 2.45 6.80
CA HIS A 78 3.95 1.06 6.69
C HIS A 78 3.46 0.45 5.38
N PHE A 79 4.18 -0.53 4.87
CA PHE A 79 3.92 -1.23 3.60
C PHE A 79 4.01 -0.37 2.33
N MET A 80 4.52 0.87 2.44
CA MET A 80 4.66 1.80 1.33
C MET A 80 6.13 1.98 0.94
N GLY A 81 6.39 2.20 -0.36
CA GLY A 81 7.71 2.50 -0.90
C GLY A 81 8.22 3.88 -0.47
N ASP A 82 9.52 4.10 -0.62
CA ASP A 82 10.15 5.41 -0.40
C ASP A 82 9.84 6.36 -1.56
N ALA A 83 8.87 7.25 -1.34
CA ALA A 83 8.43 8.23 -2.34
C ALA A 83 9.59 9.10 -2.84
N LYS A 84 10.45 9.58 -1.94
CA LYS A 84 11.59 10.46 -2.30
C LYS A 84 12.59 9.74 -3.20
N TRP A 85 12.82 8.46 -2.92
CA TRP A 85 13.71 7.66 -3.74
C TRP A 85 13.10 7.41 -5.13
N LEU A 86 11.83 7.03 -5.22
CA LEU A 86 11.12 6.79 -6.48
C LEU A 86 11.09 8.05 -7.37
N LEU A 87 10.78 9.21 -6.80
CA LEU A 87 10.83 10.49 -7.53
C LEU A 87 12.22 10.77 -8.12
N ARG A 88 13.31 10.45 -7.39
CA ARG A 88 14.67 10.53 -7.93
C ARG A 88 14.98 9.51 -9.03
N GLN A 89 14.17 8.45 -9.16
CA GLN A 89 14.27 7.47 -10.26
C GLN A 89 13.40 7.85 -11.47
N GLY A 90 12.79 9.04 -11.48
CA GLY A 90 12.00 9.52 -12.62
C GLY A 90 10.49 9.25 -12.51
N PHE A 91 10.00 8.75 -11.37
CA PHE A 91 8.57 8.73 -11.13
C PHE A 91 8.05 10.16 -10.96
N GLU A 92 6.83 10.38 -11.39
CA GLU A 92 6.09 11.62 -11.20
C GLU A 92 4.88 11.39 -10.30
N THR A 93 4.49 12.41 -9.55
CA THR A 93 3.26 12.36 -8.76
C THR A 93 2.08 12.70 -9.67
N ILE A 94 1.20 11.73 -9.86
CA ILE A 94 0.02 11.87 -10.72
C ILE A 94 -1.18 12.39 -9.92
N GLU A 95 -1.41 11.82 -8.74
CA GLU A 95 -2.55 12.18 -7.90
C GLU A 95 -2.19 12.12 -6.42
N LYS A 96 -2.84 12.96 -5.60
CA LYS A 96 -2.67 13.00 -4.14
C LYS A 96 -4.02 12.92 -3.45
N LEU A 97 -4.09 12.10 -2.40
CA LEU A 97 -5.25 12.04 -1.51
C LEU A 97 -5.03 12.94 -0.27
N PRO A 98 -6.08 13.58 0.25
CA PRO A 98 -5.97 14.56 1.34
C PRO A 98 -5.47 13.95 2.65
N TYR A 99 -5.58 12.64 2.83
CA TYR A 99 -5.17 11.91 4.02
C TYR A 99 -3.84 11.15 3.88
N GLY A 100 -2.99 11.59 2.94
CA GLY A 100 -1.56 11.27 2.98
C GLY A 100 -1.09 10.16 2.03
N PHE A 101 -1.83 9.83 0.98
CA PHE A 101 -1.37 8.93 -0.09
C PHE A 101 -1.10 9.70 -1.38
N SER A 102 -0.17 9.17 -2.17
CA SER A 102 0.10 9.64 -3.54
C SER A 102 0.20 8.46 -4.50
N LEU A 103 -0.32 8.65 -5.69
CA LEU A 103 -0.13 7.77 -6.83
C LEU A 103 1.05 8.28 -7.64
N LEU A 104 2.08 7.46 -7.79
CA LEU A 104 3.25 7.76 -8.61
C LEU A 104 3.25 6.91 -9.86
N ALA A 105 3.66 7.50 -10.98
CA ALA A 105 3.89 6.77 -12.23
C ALA A 105 5.25 7.09 -12.85
N LEU A 106 5.86 6.09 -13.48
CA LEU A 106 6.99 6.21 -14.38
C LEU A 106 6.50 5.81 -15.77
N LYS A 107 6.21 6.78 -16.63
CA LYS A 107 5.74 6.55 -17.98
C LYS A 107 6.88 6.11 -18.90
N ILE A 108 6.68 5.00 -19.60
CA ILE A 108 7.51 4.53 -20.71
C ILE A 108 6.96 5.11 -22.01
N ASN A 109 5.65 5.12 -22.15
CA ASN A 109 4.93 5.79 -23.23
C ASN A 109 4.43 7.17 -22.73
N PRO A 110 5.03 8.29 -23.15
CA PRO A 110 4.61 9.62 -22.71
C PRO A 110 3.18 9.99 -23.09
N ALA A 111 2.63 9.38 -24.15
CA ALA A 111 1.28 9.62 -24.59
C ALA A 111 0.21 8.79 -23.87
N ALA A 112 0.63 7.89 -22.97
CA ALA A 112 -0.30 7.07 -22.21
C ALA A 112 -1.19 7.91 -21.28
N PRO A 113 -2.45 7.51 -21.06
CA PRO A 113 -3.32 8.12 -20.07
C PRO A 113 -2.68 8.11 -18.67
N ASP A 114 -2.93 9.16 -17.90
CA ASP A 114 -2.53 9.16 -16.51
C ASP A 114 -3.32 8.12 -15.70
N PRO A 115 -2.66 7.34 -14.85
CA PRO A 115 -3.37 6.51 -13.88
C PRO A 115 -4.09 7.38 -12.84
N SER A 116 -5.13 6.85 -12.23
CA SER A 116 -5.91 7.55 -11.21
C SER A 116 -6.27 6.65 -10.05
N PHE A 117 -6.59 7.23 -8.90
CA PHE A 117 -7.27 6.50 -7.84
C PHE A 117 -8.74 6.23 -8.21
N ASN A 118 -9.30 5.15 -7.70
CA ASN A 118 -10.76 4.93 -7.77
C ASN A 118 -11.48 5.91 -6.83
N GLY A 119 -12.67 6.35 -7.19
CA GLY A 119 -13.44 7.32 -6.41
C GLY A 119 -13.74 6.91 -4.95
N THR A 120 -13.70 5.60 -4.66
CA THR A 120 -13.93 5.06 -3.31
C THR A 120 -12.92 5.55 -2.26
N VAL A 121 -11.74 5.98 -2.66
CA VAL A 121 -10.68 6.43 -1.73
C VAL A 121 -10.60 7.94 -1.58
N SER A 122 -11.44 8.72 -2.25
CA SER A 122 -11.31 10.18 -2.30
C SER A 122 -11.39 10.87 -0.94
N SER A 123 -12.26 10.39 -0.04
CA SER A 123 -12.52 11.02 1.27
C SER A 123 -11.62 10.52 2.39
N GLY A 124 -11.08 9.30 2.29
CA GLY A 124 -10.43 8.63 3.42
C GLY A 124 -11.42 8.24 4.53
N GLU A 125 -12.68 8.03 4.18
CA GLU A 125 -13.73 7.63 5.11
C GLU A 125 -14.28 6.25 4.75
N CYS A 126 -14.68 5.47 5.76
CA CYS A 126 -15.43 4.24 5.59
C CYS A 126 -16.90 4.43 5.96
N GLU A 127 -17.75 3.49 5.57
CA GLU A 127 -19.21 3.54 5.82
C GLU A 127 -19.56 3.53 7.31
N GLU A 128 -18.91 2.65 8.07
CA GLU A 128 -19.14 2.51 9.50
C GLU A 128 -18.55 3.70 10.24
N LYS A 129 -19.38 4.39 11.02
CA LYS A 129 -19.01 5.61 11.75
C LYS A 129 -18.81 5.39 13.26
N GLU A 130 -19.03 4.18 13.76
CA GLU A 130 -18.84 3.86 15.17
C GLU A 130 -17.56 3.05 15.41
N GLY A 131 -16.90 3.35 16.52
CA GLY A 131 -15.73 2.58 17.00
C GLY A 131 -14.58 2.51 16.02
N VAL A 132 -13.94 1.35 16.01
CA VAL A 132 -12.78 1.03 15.16
C VAL A 132 -13.23 0.13 14.01
N VAL A 133 -12.78 0.45 12.80
CA VAL A 133 -12.91 -0.43 11.63
C VAL A 133 -11.53 -0.74 11.08
N VAL A 134 -11.27 -1.99 10.78
CA VAL A 134 -10.02 -2.41 10.16
C VAL A 134 -10.29 -3.14 8.84
N TYR A 135 -9.60 -2.69 7.79
CA TYR A 135 -9.54 -3.41 6.50
C TYR A 135 -8.17 -4.06 6.37
N TYR A 136 -8.15 -5.32 5.96
CA TYR A 136 -6.89 -6.03 5.72
C TYR A 136 -7.00 -7.12 4.67
N THR A 137 -5.86 -7.56 4.15
CA THR A 137 -5.74 -8.70 3.22
C THR A 137 -4.77 -9.74 3.77
N HIS A 138 -4.84 -10.97 3.26
CA HIS A 138 -3.88 -12.05 3.57
C HIS A 138 -2.50 -11.88 2.93
N ARG A 139 -2.24 -10.76 2.24
CA ARG A 139 -0.92 -10.50 1.63
C ARG A 139 0.20 -10.34 2.66
N CYS A 140 -0.13 -10.07 3.92
CA CYS A 140 0.81 -10.00 5.02
C CYS A 140 0.28 -10.85 6.20
N PRO A 141 0.97 -11.94 6.58
CA PRO A 141 0.52 -12.79 7.69
C PRO A 141 0.55 -12.05 9.04
N PHE A 142 1.42 -11.04 9.19
CA PHE A 142 1.45 -10.22 10.40
C PHE A 142 0.18 -9.38 10.56
N ALA A 143 -0.42 -8.90 9.45
CA ALA A 143 -1.66 -8.12 9.52
C ALA A 143 -2.79 -8.94 10.16
N GLU A 144 -3.00 -10.17 9.69
CA GLU A 144 -4.04 -11.03 10.25
C GLU A 144 -3.80 -11.35 11.72
N PHE A 145 -2.56 -11.69 12.11
CA PHE A 145 -2.21 -11.99 13.49
C PHE A 145 -2.55 -10.81 14.41
N HIS A 146 -2.13 -9.60 14.07
CA HIS A 146 -2.37 -8.42 14.90
C HIS A 146 -3.85 -8.01 14.93
N VAL A 147 -4.56 -8.15 13.83
CA VAL A 147 -6.00 -7.83 13.77
C VAL A 147 -6.80 -8.81 14.62
N ARG A 148 -6.56 -10.11 14.46
CA ARG A 148 -7.35 -11.16 15.10
C ARG A 148 -7.07 -11.36 16.58
N ASN A 149 -5.87 -10.98 17.03
CA ASN A 149 -5.46 -11.19 18.41
C ASN A 149 -5.30 -9.84 19.15
N SER A 150 -4.31 -9.05 18.73
CA SER A 150 -3.96 -7.83 19.47
C SER A 150 -5.08 -6.78 19.45
N LEU A 151 -5.64 -6.48 18.27
CA LEU A 151 -6.66 -5.44 18.11
C LEU A 151 -7.97 -5.84 18.80
N VAL A 152 -8.40 -7.10 18.67
CA VAL A 152 -9.59 -7.61 19.37
C VAL A 152 -9.46 -7.42 20.88
N SER A 153 -8.34 -7.91 21.45
CA SER A 153 -8.10 -7.78 22.89
C SER A 153 -8.10 -6.33 23.38
N VAL A 154 -7.44 -5.42 22.65
CA VAL A 154 -7.37 -4.01 23.06
C VAL A 154 -8.73 -3.33 22.98
N THR A 155 -9.51 -3.57 21.94
CA THR A 155 -10.83 -2.95 21.78
C THR A 155 -11.84 -3.50 22.78
N GLU A 156 -11.80 -4.81 23.09
CA GLU A 156 -12.63 -5.43 24.13
C GLU A 156 -12.33 -4.82 25.52
N ASN A 157 -11.05 -4.75 25.90
CA ASN A 157 -10.61 -4.17 27.17
C ASN A 157 -11.05 -2.71 27.34
N LYS A 158 -11.19 -1.98 26.25
CA LYS A 158 -11.56 -0.56 26.25
C LYS A 158 -13.05 -0.33 26.00
N GLY A 159 -13.82 -1.38 25.75
CA GLY A 159 -15.26 -1.26 25.42
C GLY A 159 -15.51 -0.50 24.10
N ILE A 160 -14.57 -0.53 23.16
CA ILE A 160 -14.69 0.15 21.87
C ILE A 160 -15.23 -0.83 20.82
N PRO A 161 -16.33 -0.53 20.12
CA PRO A 161 -16.82 -1.38 19.03
C PRO A 161 -15.75 -1.62 17.97
N LEU A 162 -15.62 -2.86 17.50
CA LEU A 162 -14.67 -3.26 16.47
C LEU A 162 -15.38 -3.95 15.31
N LYS A 163 -15.18 -3.44 14.09
CA LYS A 163 -15.56 -4.10 12.84
C LYS A 163 -14.34 -4.53 12.08
N ILE A 164 -14.24 -5.82 11.79
CA ILE A 164 -13.13 -6.39 11.01
C ILE A 164 -13.63 -6.71 9.60
N VAL A 165 -13.00 -6.12 8.60
CA VAL A 165 -13.31 -6.33 7.18
C VAL A 165 -12.08 -6.95 6.49
N ARG A 166 -12.17 -8.26 6.21
CA ARG A 166 -11.18 -8.95 5.40
C ARG A 166 -11.53 -8.79 3.93
N LEU A 167 -10.60 -8.26 3.14
CA LEU A 167 -10.73 -8.14 1.70
C LEU A 167 -10.34 -9.49 1.07
N GLU A 168 -11.33 -10.25 0.65
CA GLU A 168 -11.16 -11.64 0.19
C GLU A 168 -11.05 -11.77 -1.32
N THR A 169 -11.49 -10.73 -2.05
CA THR A 169 -11.46 -10.71 -3.51
C THR A 169 -10.77 -9.46 -4.03
N MET A 170 -10.27 -9.54 -5.25
CA MET A 170 -9.69 -8.40 -5.95
C MET A 170 -10.70 -7.25 -6.06
N ALA A 171 -11.96 -7.55 -6.38
CA ALA A 171 -13.01 -6.54 -6.48
C ALA A 171 -13.24 -5.80 -5.15
N GLN A 172 -13.24 -6.51 -4.02
CA GLN A 172 -13.31 -5.87 -2.70
C GLN A 172 -12.10 -4.96 -2.45
N ALA A 173 -10.90 -5.41 -2.78
CA ALA A 173 -9.68 -4.62 -2.59
C ALA A 173 -9.66 -3.38 -3.51
N GLN A 174 -10.13 -3.50 -4.74
CA GLN A 174 -10.23 -2.37 -5.68
C GLN A 174 -11.33 -1.37 -5.33
N ASN A 175 -12.28 -1.74 -4.47
CA ASN A 175 -13.33 -0.87 -3.95
C ASN A 175 -13.14 -0.52 -2.46
N ALA A 176 -11.98 -0.81 -1.89
CA ALA A 176 -11.67 -0.46 -0.50
C ALA A 176 -11.67 1.07 -0.30
N PRO A 177 -11.97 1.57 0.91
CA PRO A 177 -12.03 3.01 1.21
C PRO A 177 -10.65 3.67 1.34
N THR A 178 -9.58 2.91 1.13
CA THR A 178 -8.19 3.37 1.20
C THR A 178 -7.28 2.55 0.28
N PRO A 179 -6.19 3.14 -0.28
CA PRO A 179 -5.22 2.38 -1.05
C PRO A 179 -4.36 1.43 -0.18
N ALA A 180 -4.39 1.56 1.14
CA ALA A 180 -3.65 0.71 2.08
C ALA A 180 -4.39 -0.60 2.37
N THR A 181 -4.58 -1.44 1.37
CA THR A 181 -5.37 -2.68 1.46
C THR A 181 -4.71 -3.81 2.23
N ILE A 182 -3.38 -3.76 2.47
CA ILE A 182 -2.69 -4.74 3.31
C ILE A 182 -3.16 -4.62 4.76
N PHE A 183 -3.22 -3.39 5.26
CA PHE A 183 -3.76 -3.04 6.56
C PHE A 183 -4.10 -1.55 6.59
N SER A 184 -5.29 -1.23 7.04
CA SER A 184 -5.71 0.13 7.34
C SER A 184 -6.69 0.15 8.49
N LEU A 185 -6.49 1.08 9.42
CA LEU A 185 -7.31 1.28 10.60
C LEU A 185 -8.05 2.60 10.47
N PHE A 186 -9.35 2.55 10.76
CA PHE A 186 -10.26 3.70 10.82
C PHE A 186 -10.82 3.83 12.23
N TYR A 187 -11.05 5.05 12.65
CA TYR A 187 -11.75 5.37 13.90
C TYR A 187 -12.83 6.40 13.64
N LYS A 188 -14.04 6.10 14.09
CA LYS A 188 -15.24 6.95 13.84
C LYS A 188 -15.39 7.30 12.36
N GLY A 189 -15.17 6.31 11.51
CA GLY A 189 -15.31 6.41 10.07
C GLY A 189 -14.15 7.06 9.32
N LYS A 190 -13.12 7.61 9.99
CA LYS A 190 -11.98 8.29 9.37
C LYS A 190 -10.72 7.44 9.38
N PHE A 191 -9.96 7.48 8.29
CA PHE A 191 -8.67 6.82 8.20
C PHE A 191 -7.70 7.34 9.26
N VAL A 192 -7.03 6.42 9.96
CA VAL A 192 -6.08 6.72 11.03
C VAL A 192 -4.66 6.35 10.61
N THR A 193 -4.41 5.09 10.25
CA THR A 193 -3.05 4.60 10.04
C THR A 193 -2.96 3.29 9.26
N THR A 194 -1.76 3.03 8.72
CA THR A 194 -1.33 1.72 8.18
C THR A 194 -0.37 0.99 9.13
N ASP A 195 -0.09 1.55 10.31
CA ASP A 195 0.86 0.97 11.26
C ASP A 195 0.21 -0.14 12.09
N LEU A 196 0.64 -1.39 11.87
CA LEU A 196 0.19 -2.55 12.65
C LEU A 196 0.43 -2.39 14.16
N SER A 197 1.40 -1.57 14.56
CA SER A 197 1.64 -1.32 15.99
C SER A 197 0.49 -0.61 16.68
N ALA A 198 -0.40 0.05 15.93
CA ALA A 198 -1.64 0.61 16.44
C ALA A 198 -2.63 -0.47 16.95
N CYS A 199 -2.43 -1.74 16.59
CA CYS A 199 -3.19 -2.85 17.16
C CYS A 199 -2.74 -3.23 18.59
N MET A 200 -1.61 -2.69 19.07
CA MET A 200 -1.05 -3.00 20.38
C MET A 200 -1.44 -1.92 21.41
N GLU A 201 -1.79 -2.34 22.61
CA GLU A 201 -2.27 -1.48 23.69
C GLU A 201 -1.43 -0.23 23.92
N GLN A 202 -0.11 -0.38 23.93
CA GLN A 202 0.84 0.71 24.14
C GLN A 202 0.81 1.83 23.11
N ARG A 203 0.25 1.57 21.93
CA ARG A 203 0.21 2.53 20.82
C ARG A 203 -1.20 2.85 20.32
N PHE A 204 -2.17 2.07 20.75
CA PHE A 204 -3.56 2.20 20.33
C PHE A 204 -4.11 3.59 20.64
N ASP A 205 -4.05 4.03 21.90
CA ASP A 205 -4.58 5.32 22.34
C ASP A 205 -3.93 6.48 21.59
N LYS A 206 -2.60 6.45 21.49
CA LYS A 206 -1.86 7.46 20.71
C LYS A 206 -2.27 7.49 19.24
N ALA A 207 -2.54 6.33 18.64
CA ALA A 207 -2.93 6.26 17.24
C ALA A 207 -4.33 6.84 17.00
N LEU A 208 -5.25 6.64 17.96
CA LEU A 208 -6.63 7.11 17.87
C LEU A 208 -6.82 8.54 18.44
N GLY A 209 -5.83 9.08 19.13
CA GLY A 209 -5.94 10.38 19.81
C GLY A 209 -6.83 10.35 21.07
N LEU A 210 -6.79 9.22 21.80
CA LEU A 210 -7.52 8.99 23.05
C LEU A 210 -6.70 9.42 24.26
#